data_069570b433bff07a6f5f39f6ab6653fd
#
_entry.id   069570b433bff07a6f5f39f6ab6653fd
#
_cell.length_a   1.000
_cell.length_b   1.000
_cell.length_c   1.000
_cell.angle_alpha   90.00
_cell.angle_beta   90.00
_cell.angle_gamma   90.00
#
_symmetry.space_group_name_H-M   'P 1'
#
loop_
_entity.id
_entity.type
_entity.pdbx_description
1 polymer ?
#
loop_
_entity_poly.entity_id
_entity_poly.type
_entity_poly.pdbx_seq_one_letter_code
_entity_poly.pdbx_strand_id
1 'polypeptide(L)'
;MAISNDKEFKAKLGELSAAQQRQVASRFVHRVFDLSNDVRVKAALEVAGRPEISDAELTVVSQAANTARVESFTQCGRETDWGAQAGHFVAKAAVACVGAASPTLAWEAAMQARMARTCQTVATGEGTENREAEEQYRVLEAFLNQ
;
A
#
# COMPACT_ATOMS: atom_id res chain seq x y z
N MET A 1 11.77 9.15 -18.18
CA MET A 1 10.41 9.34 -18.69
C MET A 1 9.46 9.67 -17.55
N ALA A 2 8.72 10.74 -17.66
CA ALA A 2 7.81 11.18 -16.61
C ALA A 2 6.44 10.52 -16.74
N ILE A 3 5.93 9.99 -15.63
CA ILE A 3 4.57 9.46 -15.54
C ILE A 3 3.68 10.64 -15.10
N SER A 4 2.65 10.93 -15.84
CA SER A 4 1.84 12.13 -15.63
C SER A 4 0.36 11.85 -15.33
N ASN A 5 -0.09 10.60 -15.47
CA ASN A 5 -1.49 10.24 -15.22
C ASN A 5 -1.62 8.78 -14.83
N ASP A 6 -2.80 8.43 -14.32
CA ASP A 6 -3.08 7.07 -13.84
C ASP A 6 -3.11 6.03 -14.94
N LYS A 7 -3.47 6.40 -16.14
CA LYS A 7 -3.46 5.45 -17.28
C LYS A 7 -2.04 4.95 -17.53
N GLU A 8 -1.08 5.88 -17.61
CA GLU A 8 0.34 5.54 -17.79
C GLU A 8 0.87 4.76 -16.58
N PHE A 9 0.53 5.21 -15.36
CA PHE A 9 0.95 4.60 -14.11
C PHE A 9 0.51 3.13 -14.05
N LYS A 10 -0.77 2.88 -14.26
CA LYS A 10 -1.34 1.53 -14.23
C LYS A 10 -0.72 0.63 -15.31
N ALA A 11 -0.53 1.16 -16.51
CA ALA A 11 0.08 0.40 -17.62
C ALA A 11 1.51 -0.01 -17.28
N LYS A 12 2.31 0.90 -16.73
CA LYS A 12 3.69 0.61 -16.35
C LYS A 12 3.76 -0.42 -15.23
N LEU A 13 2.88 -0.32 -14.24
CA LEU A 13 2.80 -1.31 -13.16
C LEU A 13 2.47 -2.70 -13.71
N GLY A 14 1.55 -2.79 -14.66
CA GLY A 14 1.15 -4.06 -15.27
C GLY A 14 2.25 -4.76 -16.06
N GLU A 15 3.29 -4.04 -16.48
CA GLU A 15 4.44 -4.59 -17.21
C GLU A 15 5.46 -5.27 -16.27
N LEU A 16 5.36 -5.05 -14.96
CA LEU A 16 6.32 -5.57 -13.98
C LEU A 16 6.09 -7.07 -13.69
N SER A 17 7.17 -7.77 -13.34
CA SER A 17 7.07 -9.15 -12.87
C SER A 17 6.35 -9.20 -11.51
N ALA A 18 5.92 -10.41 -11.09
CA ALA A 18 5.27 -10.60 -9.81
C ALA A 18 6.13 -10.08 -8.64
N ALA A 19 7.43 -10.37 -8.66
CA ALA A 19 8.35 -9.90 -7.62
C ALA A 19 8.48 -8.38 -7.63
N GLN A 20 8.61 -7.78 -8.81
CA GLN A 20 8.70 -6.33 -8.96
C GLN A 20 7.41 -5.63 -8.53
N GLN A 21 6.25 -6.23 -8.82
CA GLN A 21 4.96 -5.73 -8.36
C GLN A 21 4.94 -5.62 -6.83
N ARG A 22 5.36 -6.68 -6.13
CA ARG A 22 5.42 -6.67 -4.67
C ARG A 22 6.41 -5.63 -4.14
N GLN A 23 7.58 -5.54 -4.75
CA GLN A 23 8.61 -4.59 -4.32
C GLN A 23 8.16 -3.14 -4.43
N VAL A 24 7.61 -2.75 -5.57
CA VAL A 24 7.14 -1.37 -5.75
C VAL A 24 5.91 -1.09 -4.90
N ALA A 25 5.01 -2.08 -4.77
CA ALA A 25 3.84 -1.96 -3.89
C ALA A 25 4.25 -1.65 -2.45
N SER A 26 5.28 -2.34 -1.94
CA SER A 26 5.77 -2.09 -0.58
C SER A 26 6.26 -0.65 -0.43
N ARG A 27 6.87 -0.08 -1.46
CA ARG A 27 7.34 1.32 -1.43
C ARG A 27 6.17 2.30 -1.35
N PHE A 28 5.08 2.03 -2.06
CA PHE A 28 3.87 2.87 -1.98
C PHE A 28 3.31 2.86 -0.56
N VAL A 29 3.26 1.69 0.07
CA VAL A 29 2.68 1.56 1.41
C VAL A 29 3.62 2.14 2.47
N HIS A 30 4.94 2.04 2.31
CA HIS A 30 5.90 2.67 3.22
C HIS A 30 5.66 4.17 3.35
N ARG A 31 5.21 4.84 2.30
CA ARG A 31 4.93 6.27 2.33
C ARG A 31 3.83 6.63 3.34
N VAL A 32 2.93 5.70 3.62
CA VAL A 32 1.78 5.93 4.52
C VAL A 32 1.84 5.05 5.78
N PHE A 33 2.92 4.30 5.97
CA PHE A 33 3.05 3.35 7.08
C PHE A 33 2.89 4.03 8.45
N ASP A 34 3.40 5.24 8.62
CA ASP A 34 3.31 5.98 9.87
C ASP A 34 1.86 6.23 10.32
N LEU A 35 0.89 6.08 9.44
CA LEU A 35 -0.53 6.21 9.76
C LEU A 35 -1.10 4.97 10.47
N SER A 36 -0.38 3.85 10.46
CA SER A 36 -0.79 2.60 11.12
C SER A 36 0.05 2.25 12.34
N ASN A 37 1.38 2.20 12.18
CA ASN A 37 2.35 1.77 13.21
C ASN A 37 2.17 0.31 13.68
N ASP A 38 1.46 -0.53 12.91
CA ASP A 38 1.25 -1.93 13.27
C ASP A 38 2.46 -2.75 12.83
N VAL A 39 3.06 -3.51 13.77
CA VAL A 39 4.26 -4.32 13.49
C VAL A 39 4.01 -5.41 12.46
N ARG A 40 2.77 -5.90 12.36
CA ARG A 40 2.40 -6.92 11.37
C ARG A 40 2.39 -6.33 9.96
N VAL A 41 1.97 -5.09 9.82
CA VAL A 41 2.05 -4.34 8.56
C VAL A 41 3.51 -4.13 8.18
N LYS A 42 4.34 -3.71 9.14
CA LYS A 42 5.77 -3.50 8.91
C LYS A 42 6.44 -4.79 8.41
N ALA A 43 6.15 -5.92 9.05
CA ALA A 43 6.71 -7.21 8.66
C ALA A 43 6.30 -7.59 7.23
N ALA A 44 5.04 -7.36 6.86
CA ALA A 44 4.56 -7.63 5.51
C ALA A 44 5.31 -6.77 4.47
N LEU A 45 5.53 -5.49 4.76
CA LEU A 45 6.24 -4.59 3.85
C LEU A 45 7.71 -4.99 3.68
N GLU A 46 8.36 -5.41 4.76
CA GLU A 46 9.75 -5.88 4.69
C GLU A 46 9.88 -7.11 3.81
N VAL A 47 8.98 -8.09 3.97
CA VAL A 47 8.98 -9.29 3.14
C VAL A 47 8.66 -8.95 1.68
N ALA A 48 7.63 -8.14 1.44
CA ALA A 48 7.24 -7.75 0.08
C ALA A 48 8.36 -7.02 -0.67
N GLY A 49 9.21 -6.29 0.05
CA GLY A 49 10.32 -5.54 -0.54
C GLY A 49 11.52 -6.38 -0.94
N ARG A 50 11.57 -7.65 -0.57
CA ARG A 50 12.70 -8.54 -0.91
C ARG A 50 12.59 -9.05 -2.33
N PRO A 51 13.73 -9.26 -3.03
CA PRO A 51 13.70 -9.82 -4.38
C PRO A 51 13.26 -11.28 -4.42
N GLU A 52 13.53 -12.04 -3.36
CA GLU A 52 13.15 -13.45 -3.24
C GLU A 52 12.43 -13.70 -1.92
N ILE A 53 11.33 -14.42 -1.99
CA ILE A 53 10.48 -14.73 -0.85
C ILE A 53 10.01 -16.17 -0.97
N SER A 54 10.11 -16.95 0.12
CA SER A 54 9.53 -18.29 0.15
C SER A 54 8.00 -18.21 0.30
N ASP A 55 7.31 -19.22 -0.22
CA ASP A 55 5.85 -19.30 -0.06
C ASP A 55 5.45 -19.36 1.40
N ALA A 56 6.26 -20.01 2.25
CA ALA A 56 6.00 -20.09 3.68
C ALA A 56 6.05 -18.72 4.34
N GLU A 57 7.08 -17.92 4.04
CA GLU A 57 7.20 -16.55 4.56
C GLU A 57 6.02 -15.68 4.11
N LEU A 58 5.68 -15.78 2.82
CA LEU A 58 4.58 -15.00 2.25
C LEU A 58 3.26 -15.35 2.94
N THR A 59 3.00 -16.64 3.19
CA THR A 59 1.80 -17.10 3.87
C THR A 59 1.72 -16.53 5.28
N VAL A 60 2.82 -16.57 6.04
CA VAL A 60 2.85 -16.08 7.42
C VAL A 60 2.54 -14.57 7.47
N VAL A 61 3.22 -13.77 6.66
CA VAL A 61 2.99 -12.31 6.69
C VAL A 61 1.63 -11.93 6.12
N SER A 62 1.13 -12.70 5.14
CA SER A 62 -0.20 -12.48 4.57
C SER A 62 -1.30 -12.70 5.61
N GLN A 63 -1.21 -13.77 6.39
CA GLN A 63 -2.16 -14.06 7.47
C GLN A 63 -2.10 -12.99 8.56
N ALA A 64 -0.91 -12.59 8.96
CA ALA A 64 -0.73 -11.56 9.99
C ALA A 64 -1.27 -10.20 9.51
N ALA A 65 -0.98 -9.82 8.26
CA ALA A 65 -1.48 -8.57 7.69
C ALA A 65 -3.01 -8.59 7.59
N ASN A 66 -3.59 -9.72 7.22
CA ASN A 66 -5.05 -9.84 7.15
C ASN A 66 -5.69 -9.72 8.54
N THR A 67 -5.06 -10.30 9.57
CA THR A 67 -5.52 -10.13 10.95
C THR A 67 -5.48 -8.66 11.37
N ALA A 68 -4.39 -7.96 11.03
CA ALA A 68 -4.28 -6.52 11.28
C ALA A 68 -5.39 -5.74 10.60
N ARG A 69 -5.70 -6.09 9.35
CA ARG A 69 -6.79 -5.46 8.60
C ARG A 69 -8.14 -5.66 9.29
N VAL A 70 -8.44 -6.87 9.71
CA VAL A 70 -9.71 -7.20 10.39
C VAL A 70 -9.82 -6.44 11.70
N GLU A 71 -8.76 -6.45 12.51
CA GLU A 71 -8.75 -5.74 13.80
C GLU A 71 -8.89 -4.24 13.63
N SER A 72 -8.21 -3.66 12.63
CA SER A 72 -8.32 -2.22 12.37
C SER A 72 -9.70 -1.83 11.87
N PHE A 73 -10.38 -2.69 11.12
CA PHE A 73 -11.76 -2.48 10.72
C PHE A 73 -12.68 -2.38 11.95
N THR A 74 -12.48 -3.26 12.91
CA THR A 74 -13.24 -3.24 14.16
C THR A 74 -12.99 -1.95 14.96
N GLN A 75 -11.74 -1.47 14.97
CA GLN A 75 -11.37 -0.22 15.66
C GLN A 75 -11.97 1.03 15.02
N CYS A 76 -12.27 1.02 13.72
CA CYS A 76 -12.94 2.12 13.06
C CYS A 76 -14.33 2.42 13.67
N GLY A 77 -14.96 1.40 14.25
CA GLY A 77 -16.15 1.57 15.09
C GLY A 77 -17.37 2.12 14.38
N ARG A 78 -18.31 2.62 15.19
CA ARG A 78 -19.58 3.21 14.72
C ARG A 78 -19.45 4.70 14.47
N GLU A 79 -18.46 5.35 15.07
CA GLU A 79 -18.20 6.77 14.90
C GLU A 79 -17.15 6.95 13.81
N THR A 80 -17.26 8.04 13.06
CA THR A 80 -16.30 8.35 12.01
C THR A 80 -15.00 8.86 12.63
N ASP A 81 -13.99 7.99 12.66
CA ASP A 81 -12.64 8.33 13.08
C ASP A 81 -11.72 8.21 11.87
N TRP A 82 -11.44 9.33 11.24
CA TRP A 82 -10.63 9.35 10.02
C TRP A 82 -9.20 8.88 10.25
N GLY A 83 -8.64 9.12 11.44
CA GLY A 83 -7.31 8.60 11.80
C GLY A 83 -7.31 7.07 11.87
N ALA A 84 -8.31 6.48 12.52
CA ALA A 84 -8.45 5.02 12.59
C ALA A 84 -8.69 4.42 11.20
N GLN A 85 -9.47 5.10 10.37
CA GLN A 85 -9.71 4.66 8.97
C GLN A 85 -8.43 4.72 8.15
N ALA A 86 -7.58 5.74 8.35
CA ALA A 86 -6.29 5.82 7.68
C ALA A 86 -5.44 4.57 7.99
N GLY A 87 -5.34 4.20 9.26
CA GLY A 87 -4.63 2.99 9.69
C GLY A 87 -5.21 1.73 9.07
N HIS A 88 -6.53 1.62 8.99
CA HIS A 88 -7.21 0.50 8.34
C HIS A 88 -6.83 0.40 6.86
N PHE A 89 -6.80 1.51 6.13
CA PHE A 89 -6.42 1.49 4.72
C PHE A 89 -4.94 1.13 4.53
N VAL A 90 -4.07 1.51 5.47
CA VAL A 90 -2.67 1.05 5.44
C VAL A 90 -2.61 -0.48 5.57
N ALA A 91 -3.39 -1.06 6.48
CA ALA A 91 -3.46 -2.52 6.63
C ALA A 91 -4.00 -3.18 5.37
N LYS A 92 -5.02 -2.61 4.73
CA LYS A 92 -5.55 -3.10 3.45
C LYS A 92 -4.49 -3.05 2.35
N ALA A 93 -3.71 -1.97 2.30
CA ALA A 93 -2.63 -1.83 1.33
C ALA A 93 -1.55 -2.89 1.55
N ALA A 94 -1.20 -3.17 2.81
CA ALA A 94 -0.23 -4.23 3.14
C ALA A 94 -0.74 -5.61 2.72
N VAL A 95 -2.02 -5.91 2.96
CA VAL A 95 -2.63 -7.17 2.49
C VAL A 95 -2.51 -7.30 0.97
N ALA A 96 -2.74 -6.21 0.24
CA ALA A 96 -2.59 -6.22 -1.23
C ALA A 96 -1.15 -6.53 -1.64
N CYS A 97 -0.14 -5.99 -0.93
CA CYS A 97 1.27 -6.22 -1.26
C CYS A 97 1.68 -7.69 -1.18
N VAL A 98 1.09 -8.44 -0.27
CA VAL A 98 1.46 -9.84 0.00
C VAL A 98 0.39 -10.82 -0.48
N GLY A 99 -0.54 -10.36 -1.29
CA GLY A 99 -1.60 -11.18 -1.85
C GLY A 99 -1.11 -12.04 -3.02
N ALA A 100 -2.04 -12.78 -3.63
CA ALA A 100 -1.75 -13.60 -4.79
C ALA A 100 -1.22 -12.76 -5.95
N ALA A 101 -0.28 -13.31 -6.72
CA ALA A 101 0.29 -12.62 -7.86
C ALA A 101 -0.81 -12.23 -8.86
N SER A 102 -0.78 -10.98 -9.30
CA SER A 102 -1.79 -10.40 -10.20
C SER A 102 -1.16 -9.25 -10.96
N PRO A 103 -1.57 -8.99 -12.22
CA PRO A 103 -1.09 -7.82 -12.95
C PRO A 103 -1.50 -6.49 -12.30
N THR A 104 -2.48 -6.51 -11.39
CA THR A 104 -2.99 -5.31 -10.71
C THR A 104 -2.58 -5.22 -9.25
N LEU A 105 -1.71 -6.11 -8.76
CA LEU A 105 -1.32 -6.13 -7.35
C LEU A 105 -0.78 -4.77 -6.87
N ALA A 106 0.18 -4.21 -7.57
CA ALA A 106 0.78 -2.93 -7.19
C ALA A 106 -0.21 -1.77 -7.34
N TRP A 107 -1.06 -1.81 -8.35
CA TRP A 107 -2.12 -0.81 -8.52
C TRP A 107 -3.09 -0.84 -7.33
N GLU A 108 -3.53 -2.03 -6.92
CA GLU A 108 -4.45 -2.17 -5.78
C GLU A 108 -3.82 -1.65 -4.49
N ALA A 109 -2.56 -1.99 -4.24
CA ALA A 109 -1.83 -1.48 -3.07
C ALA A 109 -1.72 0.05 -3.11
N ALA A 110 -1.39 0.61 -4.28
CA ALA A 110 -1.30 2.06 -4.47
C ALA A 110 -2.63 2.75 -4.18
N MET A 111 -3.74 2.17 -4.63
CA MET A 111 -5.06 2.77 -4.40
C MET A 111 -5.44 2.77 -2.92
N GLN A 112 -5.15 1.69 -2.19
CA GLN A 112 -5.40 1.65 -0.75
C GLN A 112 -4.50 2.66 -0.01
N ALA A 113 -3.24 2.82 -0.44
CA ALA A 113 -2.35 3.82 0.14
C ALA A 113 -2.89 5.25 -0.08
N ARG A 114 -3.45 5.53 -1.25
CA ARG A 114 -4.09 6.84 -1.52
C ARG A 114 -5.29 7.06 -0.61
N MET A 115 -6.09 6.02 -0.36
CA MET A 115 -7.22 6.13 0.57
C MET A 115 -6.74 6.44 1.98
N ALA A 116 -5.65 5.83 2.43
CA ALA A 116 -5.05 6.13 3.72
C ALA A 116 -4.63 7.61 3.81
N ARG A 117 -3.97 8.12 2.77
CA ARG A 117 -3.56 9.54 2.74
C ARG A 117 -4.76 10.46 2.75
N THR A 118 -5.81 10.15 2.00
CA THR A 118 -7.04 10.95 1.99
C THR A 118 -7.70 10.98 3.37
N CYS A 119 -7.79 9.83 4.05
CA CYS A 119 -8.33 9.79 5.41
C CYS A 119 -7.50 10.67 6.36
N GLN A 120 -6.18 10.64 6.21
CA GLN A 120 -5.29 11.47 7.03
C GLN A 120 -5.52 12.97 6.78
N THR A 121 -5.62 13.40 5.52
CA THR A 121 -5.85 14.82 5.21
C THR A 121 -7.22 15.29 5.68
N VAL A 122 -8.23 14.42 5.65
CA VAL A 122 -9.53 14.72 6.23
C VAL A 122 -9.43 14.86 7.76
N ALA A 123 -8.70 13.94 8.39
CA ALA A 123 -8.52 13.98 9.86
C ALA A 123 -7.83 15.27 10.33
N THR A 124 -6.89 15.80 9.54
CA THR A 124 -6.17 17.03 9.88
C THR A 124 -6.88 18.30 9.43
N GLY A 125 -8.05 18.19 8.80
CA GLY A 125 -8.83 19.35 8.34
C GLY A 125 -8.36 19.94 7.02
N GLU A 126 -7.47 19.25 6.30
CA GLU A 126 -6.91 19.72 5.03
C GLU A 126 -7.78 19.37 3.81
N GLY A 127 -8.90 18.63 4.02
CA GLY A 127 -9.79 18.21 2.96
C GLY A 127 -9.35 16.90 2.30
N THR A 128 -9.89 16.61 1.12
CA THR A 128 -9.66 15.34 0.42
C THR A 128 -8.53 15.39 -0.61
N GLU A 129 -8.15 16.57 -1.06
CA GLU A 129 -7.09 16.70 -2.07
C GLU A 129 -5.72 16.51 -1.46
N ASN A 130 -4.86 15.76 -2.14
CA ASN A 130 -3.49 15.54 -1.72
C ASN A 130 -2.64 15.14 -2.94
N ARG A 131 -1.34 15.03 -2.74
CA ARG A 131 -0.38 14.75 -3.82
C ARG A 131 0.11 13.31 -3.82
N GLU A 132 -0.58 12.41 -3.17
CA GLU A 132 -0.12 11.03 -3.06
C GLU A 132 0.02 10.36 -4.44
N ALA A 133 -0.90 10.64 -5.38
CA ALA A 133 -0.81 10.09 -6.74
C ALA A 133 0.51 10.48 -7.41
N GLU A 134 0.86 11.77 -7.39
CA GLU A 134 2.10 12.26 -8.01
C GLU A 134 3.33 11.68 -7.32
N GLU A 135 3.29 11.55 -6.00
CA GLU A 135 4.38 10.94 -5.26
C GLU A 135 4.56 9.46 -5.64
N GLN A 136 3.47 8.74 -5.86
CA GLN A 136 3.53 7.36 -6.33
C GLN A 136 4.14 7.27 -7.73
N TYR A 137 3.83 8.23 -8.60
CA TYR A 137 4.47 8.28 -9.93
C TYR A 137 5.98 8.41 -9.80
N ARG A 138 6.46 9.24 -8.88
CA ARG A 138 7.90 9.42 -8.65
C ARG A 138 8.54 8.16 -8.08
N VAL A 139 7.83 7.47 -7.18
CA VAL A 139 8.31 6.18 -6.64
C VAL A 139 8.50 5.17 -7.77
N LEU A 140 7.52 5.05 -8.66
CA LEU A 140 7.61 4.12 -9.79
C LEU A 140 8.74 4.51 -10.76
N GLU A 141 8.86 5.79 -11.10
CA GLU A 141 9.94 6.27 -11.96
C GLU A 141 11.31 5.90 -11.38
N ALA A 142 11.51 6.14 -10.09
CA ALA A 142 12.76 5.80 -9.41
C ALA A 142 13.00 4.28 -9.41
N PHE A 143 11.95 3.49 -9.21
CA PHE A 143 12.04 2.03 -9.24
C PHE A 143 12.45 1.53 -10.62
N LEU A 144 11.87 2.09 -11.68
CA LEU A 144 12.19 1.69 -13.06
C LEU A 144 13.61 2.07 -13.48
N ASN A 145 14.21 3.06 -12.83
CA ASN A 145 15.56 3.56 -13.13
C ASN A 145 16.66 2.90 -12.27
N GLN A 146 16.33 1.87 -11.52
CA GLN A 146 17.32 1.14 -10.71
C GLN A 146 18.19 0.22 -11.55
#